data_6d127aaff8b2fe0bf034162780a1e0a7
#
_entry.id   6d127aaff8b2fe0bf034162780a1e0a7
#
_cell.length_a   1.000
_cell.length_b   1.000
_cell.length_c   1.000
_cell.angle_alpha   90.00
_cell.angle_beta   90.00
_cell.angle_gamma   90.00
#
_symmetry.space_group_name_H-M   'P 1'
#
loop_
_entity.id
_entity.type
_entity.pdbx_description
1 polymer ?
#
loop_
_entity_poly.entity_id
_entity_poly.type
_entity_poly.pdbx_seq_one_letter_code
_entity_poly.pdbx_strand_id
1 'polypeptide(L)'
;MCSSDLEVGDGTTSAVVIAGALLEKAEGLIDNDIHPVIIADGYKKAAKKAITFLEEIAKKIDISDKETFEKVARTSMLTKLVAIEAADLAKIVVEAVLSVMEERDGGYKVNIGNVKVEKKTGGSISDSQLINGIVLDKEVVNNNMPKKIQNAKIALISAPLEIEKTEFEAKINISTPNQIKSFMEEENLILKEMVEKIKKIGANVVLCQKGIDDIVQHYLAKAGILGVRRIKESDMTKLSKATSGRIVGNIDDLTEKDLGQAQNVEEKQIEEDNWTYVEGCKNPKAVTFLVRGGSQRVVDEVERAIHDALMVVKDVIEKPFFVAGGGSPEAFL
;
A
#
# COMPACT_ATOMS: atom_id res chain seq x y z
N MET A 1 -5.25 13.06 -12.75
CA MET A 1 -3.82 13.04 -12.40
C MET A 1 -3.02 13.19 -13.69
N CYS A 2 -2.05 14.07 -13.69
CA CYS A 2 -1.13 14.21 -14.82
C CYS A 2 -0.17 13.01 -14.82
N SER A 3 0.26 12.53 -16.00
CA SER A 3 1.20 11.39 -16.11
C SER A 3 2.49 11.63 -15.31
N SER A 4 2.93 12.88 -15.21
CA SER A 4 4.10 13.29 -14.45
C SER A 4 3.97 13.09 -12.93
N ASP A 5 2.77 13.23 -12.34
CA ASP A 5 2.55 12.97 -10.91
C ASP A 5 2.81 11.51 -10.51
N LEU A 6 2.64 10.59 -11.47
CA LEU A 6 2.87 9.16 -11.26
C LEU A 6 4.36 8.79 -11.31
N GLU A 7 5.19 9.63 -11.93
CA GLU A 7 6.61 9.34 -12.12
C GLU A 7 7.51 10.06 -11.10
N VAL A 8 7.25 11.34 -10.81
CA VAL A 8 8.16 12.19 -10.00
C VAL A 8 7.56 12.75 -8.72
N GLY A 9 6.28 12.56 -8.46
CA GLY A 9 5.60 12.92 -7.21
C GLY A 9 5.49 14.41 -6.89
N ASP A 10 6.48 15.24 -7.18
CA ASP A 10 6.48 16.68 -6.89
C ASP A 10 7.09 17.48 -8.06
N GLY A 11 6.94 18.83 -8.05
CA GLY A 11 7.45 19.72 -9.09
C GLY A 11 6.66 19.75 -10.39
N THR A 12 5.54 19.04 -10.48
CA THR A 12 4.72 18.92 -11.70
C THR A 12 4.11 20.26 -12.12
N THR A 13 3.70 21.10 -11.17
CA THR A 13 3.22 22.46 -11.43
C THR A 13 4.32 23.33 -12.05
N SER A 14 5.53 23.28 -11.52
CA SER A 14 6.68 24.01 -12.05
C SER A 14 7.02 23.58 -13.48
N ALA A 15 6.96 22.29 -13.77
CA ALA A 15 7.16 21.76 -15.13
C ALA A 15 6.14 22.32 -16.12
N VAL A 16 4.86 22.40 -15.74
CA VAL A 16 3.79 22.97 -16.57
C VAL A 16 3.98 24.47 -16.80
N VAL A 17 4.36 25.22 -15.74
CA VAL A 17 4.64 26.66 -15.82
C VAL A 17 5.81 26.94 -16.77
N ILE A 18 6.92 26.20 -16.63
CA ILE A 18 8.08 26.33 -17.50
C ILE A 18 7.72 25.98 -18.95
N ALA A 19 6.98 24.89 -19.16
CA ALA A 19 6.52 24.51 -20.51
C ALA A 19 5.64 25.60 -21.14
N GLY A 20 4.71 26.19 -20.36
CA GLY A 20 3.88 27.30 -20.81
C GLY A 20 4.70 28.53 -21.22
N ALA A 21 5.67 28.92 -20.37
CA ALA A 21 6.57 30.04 -20.65
C ALA A 21 7.44 29.82 -21.91
N LEU A 22 7.91 28.57 -22.10
CA LEU A 22 8.67 28.21 -23.33
C LEU A 22 7.79 28.29 -24.58
N LEU A 23 6.52 27.85 -24.50
CA LEU A 23 5.58 27.94 -25.61
C LEU A 23 5.21 29.39 -25.94
N GLU A 24 4.99 30.25 -24.95
CA GLU A 24 4.77 31.68 -25.15
C GLU A 24 5.94 32.35 -25.87
N LYS A 25 7.18 32.02 -25.49
CA LYS A 25 8.37 32.51 -26.19
C LYS A 25 8.50 31.95 -27.61
N ALA A 26 8.08 30.68 -27.83
CA ALA A 26 8.07 30.08 -29.12
C ALA A 26 7.09 30.79 -30.07
N GLU A 27 5.91 31.19 -29.59
CA GLU A 27 4.92 31.98 -30.35
C GLU A 27 5.54 33.27 -30.85
N GLY A 28 6.18 34.06 -29.99
CA GLY A 28 6.86 35.30 -30.41
C GLY A 28 7.99 35.09 -31.43
N LEU A 29 8.67 33.93 -31.39
CA LEU A 29 9.68 33.59 -32.43
C LEU A 29 9.07 33.22 -33.74
N ILE A 30 7.92 32.54 -33.77
CA ILE A 30 7.14 32.21 -34.96
C ILE A 30 6.62 33.50 -35.62
N ASP A 31 6.15 34.46 -34.85
CA ASP A 31 5.72 35.77 -35.32
C ASP A 31 6.84 36.59 -35.97
N ASN A 32 8.10 36.27 -35.63
CA ASN A 32 9.30 36.79 -36.27
C ASN A 32 9.83 35.91 -37.41
N ASP A 33 8.98 35.12 -38.06
CA ASP A 33 9.27 34.24 -39.19
C ASP A 33 10.31 33.15 -38.95
N ILE A 34 10.55 32.75 -37.67
CA ILE A 34 11.43 31.62 -37.33
C ILE A 34 10.64 30.30 -37.43
N HIS A 35 11.13 29.41 -38.28
CA HIS A 35 10.45 28.15 -38.55
C HIS A 35 10.38 27.27 -37.26
N PRO A 36 9.20 26.66 -36.91
CA PRO A 36 8.99 25.88 -35.69
C PRO A 36 10.00 24.75 -35.48
N VAL A 37 10.51 24.12 -36.53
CA VAL A 37 11.53 23.06 -36.45
C VAL A 37 12.85 23.61 -35.85
N ILE A 38 13.23 24.83 -36.19
CA ILE A 38 14.45 25.47 -35.67
C ILE A 38 14.30 25.73 -34.18
N ILE A 39 13.11 26.19 -33.75
CA ILE A 39 12.78 26.44 -32.35
C ILE A 39 12.84 25.12 -31.56
N ALA A 40 12.21 24.06 -32.09
CA ALA A 40 12.22 22.75 -31.47
C ALA A 40 13.66 22.17 -31.30
N ASP A 41 14.49 22.33 -32.33
CA ASP A 41 15.90 21.92 -32.29
C ASP A 41 16.72 22.75 -31.28
N GLY A 42 16.40 24.05 -31.17
CA GLY A 42 16.96 24.93 -30.16
C GLY A 42 16.63 24.43 -28.73
N TYR A 43 15.36 24.12 -28.46
CA TYR A 43 14.93 23.59 -27.17
C TYR A 43 15.56 22.23 -26.84
N LYS A 44 15.69 21.33 -27.83
CA LYS A 44 16.38 20.04 -27.63
C LYS A 44 17.86 20.22 -27.24
N LYS A 45 18.55 21.17 -27.88
CA LYS A 45 19.95 21.49 -27.56
C LYS A 45 20.06 22.12 -26.15
N ALA A 46 19.17 23.05 -25.82
CA ALA A 46 19.10 23.68 -24.51
C ALA A 46 18.84 22.64 -23.41
N ALA A 47 17.88 21.73 -23.61
CA ALA A 47 17.56 20.67 -22.65
C ALA A 47 18.76 19.76 -22.38
N LYS A 48 19.50 19.34 -23.43
CA LYS A 48 20.72 18.54 -23.24
C LYS A 48 21.77 19.27 -22.41
N LYS A 49 21.98 20.56 -22.69
CA LYS A 49 22.94 21.40 -21.95
C LYS A 49 22.50 21.60 -20.50
N ALA A 50 21.21 21.82 -20.26
CA ALA A 50 20.63 21.95 -18.93
C ALA A 50 20.81 20.67 -18.09
N ILE A 51 20.61 19.47 -18.68
CA ILE A 51 20.86 18.20 -18.01
C ILE A 51 22.33 18.08 -17.59
N THR A 52 23.29 18.33 -18.48
CA THR A 52 24.72 18.30 -18.16
C THR A 52 25.05 19.25 -17.01
N PHE A 53 24.51 20.46 -17.06
CA PHE A 53 24.70 21.43 -16.00
C PHE A 53 24.13 21.01 -14.66
N LEU A 54 22.90 20.43 -14.66
CA LEU A 54 22.29 19.88 -13.45
C LEU A 54 23.15 18.77 -12.84
N GLU A 55 23.74 17.90 -13.67
CA GLU A 55 24.67 16.86 -13.21
C GLU A 55 25.93 17.44 -12.56
N GLU A 56 26.45 18.57 -13.06
CA GLU A 56 27.62 19.25 -12.49
C GLU A 56 27.34 19.89 -11.12
N ILE A 57 26.14 20.46 -10.91
CA ILE A 57 25.78 21.11 -9.64
C ILE A 57 25.14 20.19 -8.63
N ALA A 58 24.74 18.98 -9.05
CA ALA A 58 24.08 18.02 -8.20
C ALA A 58 25.01 17.51 -7.08
N LYS A 59 24.46 17.45 -5.89
CA LYS A 59 25.14 16.89 -4.71
C LYS A 59 24.70 15.45 -4.52
N LYS A 60 25.67 14.56 -4.30
CA LYS A 60 25.40 13.16 -4.00
C LYS A 60 25.01 13.01 -2.53
N ILE A 61 24.02 12.15 -2.26
CA ILE A 61 23.59 11.75 -0.92
C ILE A 61 24.09 10.33 -0.64
N ASP A 62 24.53 10.07 0.58
CA ASP A 62 24.78 8.73 1.06
C ASP A 62 23.47 8.14 1.59
N ILE A 63 23.21 6.87 1.30
CA ILE A 63 21.99 6.18 1.75
C ILE A 63 21.87 6.07 3.27
N SER A 64 22.99 6.15 3.99
CA SER A 64 23.03 6.17 5.44
C SER A 64 22.63 7.53 6.05
N ASP A 65 22.60 8.59 5.24
CA ASP A 65 22.26 9.96 5.68
C ASP A 65 20.74 10.17 5.77
N LYS A 66 20.12 9.58 6.78
CA LYS A 66 18.68 9.73 7.03
C LYS A 66 18.25 11.17 7.22
N GLU A 67 19.10 12.01 7.81
CA GLU A 67 18.79 13.41 8.07
C GLU A 67 18.56 14.19 6.78
N THR A 68 19.35 13.93 5.74
CA THR A 68 19.16 14.56 4.43
C THR A 68 17.90 14.06 3.75
N PHE A 69 17.56 12.76 3.83
CA PHE A 69 16.27 12.25 3.33
C PHE A 69 15.08 12.88 4.05
N GLU A 70 15.15 13.07 5.38
CA GLU A 70 14.10 13.76 6.13
C GLU A 70 13.94 15.22 5.70
N LYS A 71 15.04 15.93 5.43
CA LYS A 71 15.00 17.30 4.89
C LYS A 71 14.35 17.35 3.51
N VAL A 72 14.66 16.38 2.64
CA VAL A 72 14.06 16.27 1.31
C VAL A 72 12.55 15.99 1.40
N ALA A 73 12.15 15.01 2.19
CA ALA A 73 10.74 14.70 2.44
C ALA A 73 9.98 15.91 3.03
N ARG A 74 10.57 16.57 4.02
CA ARG A 74 10.00 17.77 4.64
C ARG A 74 9.79 18.89 3.62
N THR A 75 10.75 19.12 2.72
CA THR A 75 10.68 20.17 1.71
C THR A 75 9.46 20.01 0.81
N SER A 76 9.12 18.80 0.39
CA SER A 76 7.94 18.53 -0.43
C SER A 76 6.60 18.76 0.31
N MET A 77 6.62 18.74 1.65
CA MET A 77 5.44 18.93 2.51
C MET A 77 5.25 20.36 3.02
N LEU A 78 6.30 21.19 3.03
CA LEU A 78 6.26 22.55 3.61
C LEU A 78 5.28 23.51 2.90
N THR A 79 4.96 23.28 1.64
CA THR A 79 4.04 24.09 0.85
C THR A 79 2.59 23.59 0.92
N LYS A 80 2.32 22.58 1.76
CA LYS A 80 1.03 21.89 1.86
C LYS A 80 0.40 22.08 3.23
N LEU A 81 -0.84 21.59 3.38
CA LEU A 81 -1.61 21.69 4.63
C LEU A 81 -0.85 21.14 5.85
N VAL A 82 0.02 20.15 5.64
CA VAL A 82 0.78 19.43 6.66
C VAL A 82 2.09 20.14 7.07
N ALA A 83 2.28 21.41 6.71
CA ALA A 83 3.55 22.13 6.93
C ALA A 83 3.99 22.16 8.41
N ILE A 84 3.05 22.20 9.36
CA ILE A 84 3.33 22.22 10.80
C ILE A 84 3.87 20.87 11.26
N GLU A 85 3.25 19.78 10.83
CA GLU A 85 3.60 18.39 11.19
C GLU A 85 4.64 17.79 10.24
N ALA A 86 5.09 18.55 9.24
CA ALA A 86 5.99 18.06 8.19
C ALA A 86 7.29 17.43 8.73
N ALA A 87 7.80 17.89 9.88
CA ALA A 87 9.03 17.36 10.46
C ALA A 87 8.84 15.92 11.00
N ASP A 88 7.70 15.62 11.63
CA ASP A 88 7.42 14.30 12.18
C ASP A 88 6.94 13.34 11.08
N LEU A 89 6.10 13.83 10.16
CA LEU A 89 5.68 13.05 9.00
C LEU A 89 6.86 12.66 8.11
N ALA A 90 7.85 13.54 7.92
CA ALA A 90 9.04 13.27 7.14
C ALA A 90 9.84 12.08 7.69
N LYS A 91 10.00 11.98 9.02
CA LYS A 91 10.66 10.83 9.66
C LYS A 91 9.94 9.53 9.35
N ILE A 92 8.61 9.54 9.49
CA ILE A 92 7.77 8.36 9.25
C ILE A 92 7.82 7.97 7.76
N VAL A 93 7.79 8.94 6.84
CA VAL A 93 7.92 8.71 5.39
C VAL A 93 9.26 8.06 5.06
N VAL A 94 10.37 8.58 5.57
CA VAL A 94 11.72 8.02 5.33
C VAL A 94 11.81 6.60 5.88
N GLU A 95 11.31 6.35 7.10
CA GLU A 95 11.28 5.01 7.68
C GLU A 95 10.44 4.04 6.84
N ALA A 96 9.28 4.47 6.35
CA ALA A 96 8.42 3.66 5.48
C ALA A 96 9.13 3.27 4.18
N VAL A 97 9.81 4.23 3.51
CA VAL A 97 10.51 3.97 2.24
C VAL A 97 11.71 3.05 2.46
N LEU A 98 12.51 3.28 3.50
CA LEU A 98 13.64 2.43 3.85
C LEU A 98 13.22 1.00 4.20
N SER A 99 12.04 0.81 4.81
CA SER A 99 11.52 -0.52 5.15
C SER A 99 11.14 -1.36 3.94
N VAL A 100 10.78 -0.72 2.80
CA VAL A 100 10.37 -1.41 1.56
C VAL A 100 11.45 -1.36 0.47
N MET A 101 12.62 -0.81 0.79
CA MET A 101 13.76 -0.73 -0.10
C MET A 101 14.38 -2.11 -0.33
N GLU A 102 14.74 -2.40 -1.58
CA GLU A 102 15.43 -3.63 -1.99
C GLU A 102 16.75 -3.27 -2.68
N GLU A 103 17.83 -3.96 -2.32
CA GLU A 103 19.10 -3.86 -3.05
C GLU A 103 19.03 -4.74 -4.31
N ARG A 104 19.30 -4.17 -5.48
CA ARG A 104 19.31 -4.87 -6.77
C ARG A 104 20.39 -4.30 -7.69
N ASP A 105 21.12 -5.17 -8.37
CA ASP A 105 22.07 -4.85 -9.46
C ASP A 105 23.05 -3.71 -9.14
N GLY A 106 23.50 -3.62 -7.89
CA GLY A 106 24.45 -2.58 -7.43
C GLY A 106 23.82 -1.22 -7.17
N GLY A 107 22.50 -1.14 -7.07
CA GLY A 107 21.73 0.04 -6.66
C GLY A 107 20.59 -0.34 -5.72
N TYR A 108 19.75 0.64 -5.44
CA TYR A 108 18.56 0.46 -4.61
C TYR A 108 17.31 0.67 -5.44
N LYS A 109 16.30 -0.15 -5.19
CA LYS A 109 14.97 -0.02 -5.80
C LYS A 109 13.89 0.01 -4.74
N VAL A 110 12.93 0.91 -4.91
CA VAL A 110 11.83 1.09 -3.96
C VAL A 110 10.50 0.89 -4.69
N ASN A 111 9.67 -0.02 -4.18
CA ASN A 111 8.33 -0.19 -4.66
C ASN A 111 7.33 0.47 -3.70
N ILE A 112 6.93 1.71 -3.98
CA ILE A 112 5.95 2.45 -3.16
C ILE A 112 4.61 1.70 -3.05
N GLY A 113 4.26 0.85 -4.03
CA GLY A 113 3.08 0.00 -3.92
C GLY A 113 3.08 -0.96 -2.72
N ASN A 114 4.23 -1.16 -2.08
CA ASN A 114 4.37 -1.94 -0.85
C ASN A 114 4.11 -1.10 0.42
N VAL A 115 4.05 0.22 0.32
CA VAL A 115 3.57 1.10 1.40
C VAL A 115 2.06 1.26 1.23
N LYS A 116 1.32 0.72 2.18
CA LYS A 116 -0.13 0.90 2.23
C LYS A 116 -0.43 2.20 2.96
N VAL A 117 -1.21 3.09 2.37
CA VAL A 117 -1.73 4.27 3.06
C VAL A 117 -3.19 4.00 3.41
N GLU A 118 -3.48 3.93 4.69
CA GLU A 118 -4.85 3.81 5.22
C GLU A 118 -5.28 5.11 5.88
N LYS A 119 -6.52 5.47 5.63
CA LYS A 119 -7.11 6.74 6.08
C LYS A 119 -8.19 6.50 7.12
N LYS A 120 -8.12 7.22 8.23
CA LYS A 120 -9.19 7.23 9.22
C LYS A 120 -9.40 8.63 9.78
N THR A 121 -10.61 9.14 9.62
CA THR A 121 -11.05 10.39 10.24
C THR A 121 -11.10 10.26 11.77
N GLY A 122 -10.98 11.39 12.45
CA GLY A 122 -10.87 11.47 13.92
C GLY A 122 -9.40 11.56 14.38
N GLY A 123 -9.18 12.23 15.48
CA GLY A 123 -7.85 12.55 15.97
C GLY A 123 -7.15 13.68 15.23
N SER A 124 -5.87 13.83 15.51
CA SER A 124 -4.97 14.85 14.93
C SER A 124 -4.11 14.25 13.81
N ILE A 125 -3.55 15.07 12.94
CA ILE A 125 -2.52 14.66 11.97
C ILE A 125 -1.30 14.05 12.69
N SER A 126 -0.97 14.57 13.87
CA SER A 126 0.13 14.05 14.71
C SER A 126 -0.10 12.62 15.24
N ASP A 127 -1.35 12.11 15.19
CA ASP A 127 -1.68 10.73 15.55
C ASP A 127 -1.41 9.75 14.40
N SER A 128 -0.95 10.24 13.26
CA SER A 128 -0.55 9.41 12.13
C SER A 128 0.71 8.62 12.49
N GLN A 129 0.75 7.33 12.08
CA GLN A 129 1.83 6.44 12.49
C GLN A 129 2.19 5.42 11.40
N LEU A 130 3.43 4.95 11.43
CA LEU A 130 3.87 3.82 10.64
C LEU A 130 3.66 2.53 11.43
N ILE A 131 3.08 1.53 10.77
CA ILE A 131 2.84 0.21 11.32
C ILE A 131 3.67 -0.79 10.53
N ASN A 132 4.60 -1.47 11.21
CA ASN A 132 5.44 -2.52 10.65
C ASN A 132 4.62 -3.78 10.41
N GLY A 133 3.81 -3.75 9.38
CA GLY A 133 2.83 -4.76 9.01
C GLY A 133 1.68 -4.16 8.21
N ILE A 134 0.58 -4.90 8.14
CA ILE A 134 -0.60 -4.50 7.34
C ILE A 134 -1.79 -4.27 8.26
N VAL A 135 -2.43 -3.12 8.06
CA VAL A 135 -3.71 -2.80 8.69
C VAL A 135 -4.83 -2.99 7.68
N LEU A 136 -5.88 -3.64 8.09
CA LEU A 136 -7.07 -3.93 7.29
C LEU A 136 -8.27 -3.16 7.84
N ASP A 137 -9.01 -2.50 6.95
CA ASP A 137 -10.29 -1.84 7.22
C ASP A 137 -11.44 -2.87 7.43
N LYS A 138 -11.13 -3.99 8.06
CA LYS A 138 -12.03 -5.12 8.26
C LYS A 138 -11.97 -5.59 9.70
N GLU A 139 -13.14 -5.97 10.22
CA GLU A 139 -13.32 -6.58 11.52
C GLU A 139 -13.22 -8.11 11.48
N VAL A 140 -13.05 -8.71 12.64
CA VAL A 140 -13.17 -10.16 12.82
C VAL A 140 -14.62 -10.58 12.60
N VAL A 141 -14.84 -11.58 11.74
CA VAL A 141 -16.17 -11.93 11.22
C VAL A 141 -17.16 -12.44 12.26
N ASN A 142 -16.70 -12.92 13.42
CA ASN A 142 -17.56 -13.45 14.45
C ASN A 142 -17.07 -13.03 15.85
N ASN A 143 -17.99 -12.53 16.68
CA ASN A 143 -17.67 -12.05 18.02
C ASN A 143 -17.14 -13.12 18.99
N ASN A 144 -17.41 -14.40 18.72
CA ASN A 144 -16.91 -15.53 19.51
C ASN A 144 -15.48 -15.94 19.14
N MET A 145 -14.90 -15.35 18.08
CA MET A 145 -13.50 -15.55 17.72
C MET A 145 -12.58 -14.77 18.64
N PRO A 146 -11.33 -15.25 18.83
CA PRO A 146 -10.33 -14.47 19.54
C PRO A 146 -10.05 -13.15 18.80
N LYS A 147 -10.03 -12.04 19.55
CA LYS A 147 -9.74 -10.70 19.03
C LYS A 147 -8.23 -10.39 18.93
N LYS A 148 -7.41 -11.25 19.55
CA LYS A 148 -5.96 -11.14 19.56
C LYS A 148 -5.31 -12.51 19.53
N ILE A 149 -4.37 -12.67 18.59
CA ILE A 149 -3.56 -13.88 18.42
C ILE A 149 -2.08 -13.48 18.44
N GLN A 150 -1.33 -14.07 19.36
CA GLN A 150 0.14 -13.96 19.39
C GLN A 150 0.77 -15.13 18.63
N ASN A 151 1.95 -14.90 18.03
CA ASN A 151 2.64 -15.89 17.19
C ASN A 151 1.72 -16.43 16.09
N ALA A 152 1.14 -15.50 15.32
CA ALA A 152 0.15 -15.81 14.31
C ALA A 152 0.76 -16.63 13.16
N LYS A 153 0.11 -17.75 12.85
CA LYS A 153 0.29 -18.55 11.65
C LYS A 153 -0.90 -18.28 10.73
N ILE A 154 -0.66 -17.53 9.68
CA ILE A 154 -1.71 -16.90 8.86
C ILE A 154 -1.92 -17.69 7.58
N ALA A 155 -3.12 -18.19 7.36
CA ALA A 155 -3.56 -18.73 6.07
C ALA A 155 -4.14 -17.62 5.21
N LEU A 156 -3.54 -17.36 4.04
CA LEU A 156 -3.99 -16.40 3.04
C LEU A 156 -4.77 -17.15 1.95
N ILE A 157 -6.09 -16.98 1.91
CA ILE A 157 -6.98 -17.75 1.04
C ILE A 157 -7.70 -16.82 0.08
N SER A 158 -7.55 -17.04 -1.24
CA SER A 158 -8.27 -16.28 -2.26
C SER A 158 -9.58 -16.92 -2.69
N ALA A 159 -9.78 -18.22 -2.40
CA ALA A 159 -11.05 -18.91 -2.62
C ALA A 159 -12.12 -18.50 -1.60
N PRO A 160 -13.41 -18.61 -1.93
CA PRO A 160 -14.48 -18.50 -0.96
C PRO A 160 -14.44 -19.68 0.02
N LEU A 161 -14.71 -19.40 1.28
CA LEU A 161 -14.95 -20.42 2.31
C LEU A 161 -16.46 -20.63 2.45
N GLU A 162 -17.08 -20.96 1.34
CA GLU A 162 -18.53 -21.13 1.16
C GLU A 162 -18.74 -22.33 0.23
N ILE A 163 -19.94 -22.87 0.21
CA ILE A 163 -20.30 -23.88 -0.80
C ILE A 163 -20.46 -23.16 -2.14
N GLU A 164 -19.62 -23.52 -3.09
CA GLU A 164 -19.73 -22.96 -4.44
C GLU A 164 -21.02 -23.45 -5.12
N LYS A 165 -21.81 -22.51 -5.60
CA LYS A 165 -22.93 -22.84 -6.48
C LYS A 165 -22.34 -23.28 -7.83
N THR A 166 -22.87 -24.38 -8.36
CA THR A 166 -22.48 -24.89 -9.69
C THR A 166 -22.69 -23.80 -10.74
N GLU A 167 -21.73 -23.64 -11.66
CA GLU A 167 -21.83 -22.67 -12.78
C GLU A 167 -23.02 -22.96 -13.71
N PHE A 168 -23.54 -24.17 -13.69
CA PHE A 168 -24.72 -24.58 -14.42
C PHE A 168 -25.92 -24.65 -13.47
N GLU A 169 -27.09 -24.20 -13.94
CA GLU A 169 -28.38 -24.35 -13.23
C GLU A 169 -28.73 -25.84 -13.05
N ALA A 170 -28.05 -26.51 -12.13
CA ALA A 170 -28.45 -27.86 -11.71
C ALA A 170 -29.68 -27.74 -10.82
N LYS A 171 -30.85 -28.09 -11.35
CA LYS A 171 -32.09 -28.21 -10.57
C LYS A 171 -32.11 -29.55 -9.88
N ILE A 172 -31.90 -29.55 -8.58
CA ILE A 172 -32.06 -30.72 -7.74
C ILE A 172 -33.54 -30.76 -7.30
N ASN A 173 -34.28 -31.72 -7.77
CA ASN A 173 -35.67 -31.94 -7.33
C ASN A 173 -35.66 -32.71 -6.01
N ILE A 174 -35.93 -32.00 -4.92
CA ILE A 174 -36.06 -32.60 -3.59
C ILE A 174 -37.54 -32.87 -3.33
N SER A 175 -37.90 -34.13 -3.19
CA SER A 175 -39.31 -34.56 -3.08
C SER A 175 -39.72 -34.88 -1.64
N THR A 176 -38.78 -35.04 -0.72
CA THR A 176 -39.07 -35.45 0.66
C THR A 176 -38.32 -34.62 1.69
N PRO A 177 -38.89 -34.33 2.89
CA PRO A 177 -38.21 -33.62 3.97
C PRO A 177 -36.89 -34.28 4.42
N ASN A 178 -36.79 -35.59 4.35
CA ASN A 178 -35.59 -36.33 4.71
C ASN A 178 -34.42 -36.04 3.74
N GLN A 179 -34.71 -35.89 2.45
CA GLN A 179 -33.68 -35.50 1.46
C GLN A 179 -33.13 -34.10 1.72
N ILE A 180 -34.01 -33.15 2.13
CA ILE A 180 -33.57 -31.80 2.51
C ILE A 180 -32.57 -31.89 3.68
N LYS A 181 -32.93 -32.68 4.70
CA LYS A 181 -32.10 -32.86 5.89
C LYS A 181 -30.75 -33.48 5.54
N SER A 182 -30.73 -34.53 4.73
CA SER A 182 -29.46 -35.16 4.29
C SER A 182 -28.59 -34.21 3.48
N PHE A 183 -29.19 -33.37 2.64
CA PHE A 183 -28.45 -32.33 1.90
C PHE A 183 -27.79 -31.30 2.82
N MET A 184 -28.55 -30.80 3.81
CA MET A 184 -28.02 -29.86 4.81
C MET A 184 -26.94 -30.49 5.67
N GLU A 185 -27.04 -31.77 6.00
CA GLU A 185 -26.01 -32.51 6.74
C GLU A 185 -24.73 -32.65 5.92
N GLU A 186 -24.85 -32.95 4.61
CA GLU A 186 -23.70 -33.03 3.68
C GLU A 186 -23.01 -31.67 3.51
N GLU A 187 -23.78 -30.61 3.29
CA GLU A 187 -23.24 -29.23 3.24
C GLU A 187 -22.46 -28.87 4.51
N ASN A 188 -23.04 -29.15 5.67
CA ASN A 188 -22.38 -28.93 6.96
C ASN A 188 -21.09 -29.76 7.09
N LEU A 189 -21.07 -30.99 6.59
CA LEU A 189 -19.89 -31.83 6.62
C LEU A 189 -18.75 -31.24 5.78
N ILE A 190 -19.05 -30.81 4.56
CA ILE A 190 -18.09 -30.17 3.65
C ILE A 190 -17.47 -28.92 4.31
N LEU A 191 -18.30 -28.02 4.85
CA LEU A 191 -17.84 -26.80 5.51
C LEU A 191 -16.99 -27.09 6.76
N LYS A 192 -17.35 -28.13 7.51
CA LYS A 192 -16.57 -28.59 8.65
C LYS A 192 -15.22 -29.14 8.23
N GLU A 193 -15.16 -29.94 7.16
CA GLU A 193 -13.91 -30.49 6.63
C GLU A 193 -12.95 -29.39 6.19
N MET A 194 -13.45 -28.30 5.58
CA MET A 194 -12.63 -27.13 5.25
C MET A 194 -11.92 -26.57 6.49
N VAL A 195 -12.65 -26.42 7.61
CA VAL A 195 -12.06 -25.90 8.85
C VAL A 195 -11.08 -26.89 9.47
N GLU A 196 -11.37 -28.18 9.45
CA GLU A 196 -10.47 -29.22 9.98
C GLU A 196 -9.15 -29.28 9.19
N LYS A 197 -9.18 -29.06 7.85
CA LYS A 197 -7.97 -28.92 7.03
C LYS A 197 -7.13 -27.73 7.49
N ILE A 198 -7.73 -26.56 7.64
CA ILE A 198 -7.05 -25.34 8.12
C ILE A 198 -6.43 -25.56 9.51
N LYS A 199 -7.16 -26.17 10.42
CA LYS A 199 -6.72 -26.50 11.77
C LYS A 199 -5.56 -27.50 11.78
N LYS A 200 -5.62 -28.56 10.95
CA LYS A 200 -4.61 -29.61 10.86
C LYS A 200 -3.22 -29.07 10.45
N ILE A 201 -3.21 -28.03 9.62
CA ILE A 201 -2.00 -27.35 9.16
C ILE A 201 -1.42 -26.42 10.24
N GLY A 202 -2.19 -26.14 11.30
CA GLY A 202 -1.79 -25.33 12.42
C GLY A 202 -1.98 -23.83 12.22
N ALA A 203 -2.79 -23.40 11.26
CA ALA A 203 -3.18 -22.01 11.10
C ALA A 203 -4.07 -21.58 12.28
N ASN A 204 -3.79 -20.42 12.84
CA ASN A 204 -4.58 -19.79 13.91
C ASN A 204 -5.22 -18.47 13.47
N VAL A 205 -4.90 -17.98 12.26
CA VAL A 205 -5.51 -16.83 11.61
C VAL A 205 -5.84 -17.18 10.17
N VAL A 206 -7.03 -16.82 9.72
CA VAL A 206 -7.51 -16.99 8.34
C VAL A 206 -7.87 -15.62 7.77
N LEU A 207 -7.17 -15.23 6.71
CA LEU A 207 -7.43 -14.01 5.96
C LEU A 207 -7.96 -14.39 4.58
N CYS A 208 -9.26 -14.16 4.36
CA CYS A 208 -9.96 -14.57 3.15
C CYS A 208 -10.28 -13.37 2.25
N GLN A 209 -9.95 -13.51 0.95
CA GLN A 209 -10.27 -12.51 -0.06
C GLN A 209 -11.79 -12.47 -0.37
N LYS A 210 -12.43 -13.61 -0.31
CA LYS A 210 -13.86 -13.79 -0.58
C LYS A 210 -14.70 -13.87 0.70
N GLY A 211 -15.90 -14.39 0.60
CA GLY A 211 -16.79 -14.63 1.72
C GLY A 211 -16.36 -15.81 2.59
N ILE A 212 -16.86 -15.82 3.81
CA ILE A 212 -16.78 -16.94 4.76
C ILE A 212 -18.20 -17.23 5.21
N ASP A 213 -18.69 -18.44 4.95
CA ASP A 213 -20.03 -18.90 5.36
C ASP A 213 -20.18 -18.84 6.89
N ASP A 214 -21.38 -18.57 7.38
CA ASP A 214 -21.67 -18.42 8.81
C ASP A 214 -21.40 -19.73 9.59
N ILE A 215 -21.57 -20.88 8.97
CA ILE A 215 -21.23 -22.18 9.55
C ILE A 215 -19.73 -22.35 9.68
N VAL A 216 -18.96 -21.94 8.67
CA VAL A 216 -17.48 -21.94 8.72
C VAL A 216 -17.00 -20.99 9.81
N GLN A 217 -17.60 -19.79 9.92
CA GLN A 217 -17.29 -18.84 11.00
C GLN A 217 -17.49 -19.47 12.37
N HIS A 218 -18.61 -20.20 12.57
CA HIS A 218 -18.88 -20.90 13.83
C HIS A 218 -17.81 -21.96 14.13
N TYR A 219 -17.41 -22.77 13.16
CA TYR A 219 -16.39 -23.80 13.36
C TYR A 219 -14.98 -23.19 13.60
N LEU A 220 -14.62 -22.11 12.90
CA LEU A 220 -13.40 -21.37 13.13
C LEU A 220 -13.36 -20.79 14.55
N ALA A 221 -14.46 -20.16 14.99
CA ALA A 221 -14.59 -19.64 16.35
C ALA A 221 -14.41 -20.76 17.41
N LYS A 222 -15.06 -21.91 17.21
CA LYS A 222 -14.95 -23.09 18.07
C LYS A 222 -13.51 -23.66 18.09
N ALA A 223 -12.79 -23.53 16.98
CA ALA A 223 -11.38 -23.95 16.89
C ALA A 223 -10.41 -22.89 17.47
N GLY A 224 -10.89 -21.73 17.89
CA GLY A 224 -10.05 -20.62 18.39
C GLY A 224 -9.25 -19.92 17.28
N ILE A 225 -9.73 -19.97 16.03
CA ILE A 225 -9.10 -19.37 14.85
C ILE A 225 -9.76 -18.02 14.58
N LEU A 226 -8.94 -16.97 14.42
CA LEU A 226 -9.38 -15.64 14.00
C LEU A 226 -9.63 -15.63 12.50
N GLY A 227 -10.78 -15.12 12.06
CA GLY A 227 -11.14 -15.02 10.64
C GLY A 227 -11.50 -13.60 10.21
N VAL A 228 -10.97 -13.19 9.06
CA VAL A 228 -11.33 -11.93 8.39
C VAL A 228 -11.71 -12.23 6.95
N ARG A 229 -12.81 -11.64 6.46
CA ARG A 229 -13.35 -11.87 5.10
C ARG A 229 -13.32 -10.62 4.24
N ARG A 230 -13.50 -10.81 2.92
CA ARG A 230 -13.62 -9.74 1.92
C ARG A 230 -12.43 -8.79 1.90
N ILE A 231 -11.25 -9.34 2.03
CA ILE A 231 -10.00 -8.57 1.93
C ILE A 231 -9.74 -8.27 0.45
N LYS A 232 -9.35 -7.03 0.15
CA LYS A 232 -9.02 -6.62 -1.22
C LYS A 232 -7.81 -7.39 -1.75
N GLU A 233 -7.77 -7.70 -3.03
CA GLU A 233 -6.67 -8.43 -3.67
C GLU A 233 -5.32 -7.70 -3.49
N SER A 234 -5.33 -6.37 -3.59
CA SER A 234 -4.15 -5.55 -3.33
C SER A 234 -3.60 -5.71 -1.91
N ASP A 235 -4.49 -5.87 -0.92
CA ASP A 235 -4.10 -6.09 0.47
C ASP A 235 -3.62 -7.51 0.72
N MET A 236 -4.23 -8.50 0.06
CA MET A 236 -3.74 -9.89 0.07
C MET A 236 -2.31 -9.98 -0.44
N THR A 237 -1.99 -9.29 -1.53
CA THR A 237 -0.63 -9.23 -2.09
C THR A 237 0.36 -8.58 -1.11
N LYS A 238 -0.04 -7.50 -0.43
CA LYS A 238 0.79 -6.85 0.60
C LYS A 238 0.97 -7.74 1.82
N LEU A 239 -0.09 -8.41 2.28
CA LEU A 239 -0.04 -9.39 3.37
C LEU A 239 0.93 -10.54 3.07
N SER A 240 0.87 -11.09 1.85
CA SER A 240 1.81 -12.12 1.40
C SER A 240 3.26 -11.65 1.50
N LYS A 241 3.55 -10.43 1.07
CA LYS A 241 4.90 -9.84 1.15
C LYS A 241 5.33 -9.55 2.59
N ALA A 242 4.41 -9.03 3.43
CA ALA A 242 4.70 -8.69 4.82
C ALA A 242 4.93 -9.94 5.68
N THR A 243 4.09 -10.97 5.53
CA THR A 243 4.10 -12.17 6.36
C THR A 243 4.94 -13.30 5.79
N SER A 244 5.41 -13.17 4.53
CA SER A 244 6.06 -14.23 3.75
C SER A 244 5.18 -15.47 3.52
N GLY A 245 3.85 -15.31 3.65
CA GLY A 245 2.87 -16.35 3.35
C GLY A 245 2.50 -16.40 1.86
N ARG A 246 2.11 -17.57 1.37
CA ARG A 246 1.62 -17.75 0.02
C ARG A 246 0.10 -17.61 -0.04
N ILE A 247 -0.41 -16.89 -1.02
CA ILE A 247 -1.85 -16.85 -1.30
C ILE A 247 -2.27 -18.14 -2.00
N VAL A 248 -3.24 -18.85 -1.43
CA VAL A 248 -3.69 -20.14 -1.93
C VAL A 248 -5.10 -20.02 -2.51
N GLY A 249 -5.28 -20.49 -3.74
CA GLY A 249 -6.54 -20.45 -4.47
C GLY A 249 -7.47 -21.62 -4.18
N ASN A 250 -6.97 -22.70 -3.52
CA ASN A 250 -7.78 -23.84 -3.11
C ASN A 250 -7.29 -24.31 -1.73
N ILE A 251 -8.23 -24.59 -0.82
CA ILE A 251 -7.90 -25.06 0.54
C ILE A 251 -7.13 -26.39 0.50
N ASP A 252 -7.38 -27.22 -0.50
CA ASP A 252 -6.74 -28.52 -0.63
C ASP A 252 -5.23 -28.42 -0.94
N ASP A 253 -4.80 -27.31 -1.51
CA ASP A 253 -3.40 -27.03 -1.82
C ASP A 253 -2.66 -26.35 -0.67
N LEU A 254 -3.37 -26.00 0.43
CA LEU A 254 -2.78 -25.30 1.57
C LEU A 254 -1.88 -26.24 2.38
N THR A 255 -0.63 -25.82 2.59
CA THR A 255 0.36 -26.56 3.38
C THR A 255 0.92 -25.69 4.51
N GLU A 256 1.60 -26.31 5.49
CA GLU A 256 2.25 -25.56 6.58
C GLU A 256 3.30 -24.55 6.07
N LYS A 257 3.92 -24.82 4.92
CA LYS A 257 4.93 -23.94 4.30
C LYS A 257 4.33 -22.67 3.68
N ASP A 258 3.04 -22.69 3.38
CA ASP A 258 2.32 -21.56 2.79
C ASP A 258 1.85 -20.55 3.84
N LEU A 259 1.96 -20.92 5.13
CA LEU A 259 1.51 -20.05 6.21
C LEU A 259 2.42 -18.84 6.39
N GLY A 260 1.81 -17.67 6.40
CA GLY A 260 2.46 -16.43 6.80
C GLY A 260 2.71 -16.37 8.30
N GLN A 261 3.67 -15.56 8.73
CA GLN A 261 4.03 -15.38 10.14
C GLN A 261 3.97 -13.91 10.55
N ALA A 262 3.34 -13.64 11.69
CA ALA A 262 3.37 -12.36 12.36
C ALA A 262 3.44 -12.56 13.89
N GLN A 263 4.01 -11.59 14.60
CA GLN A 263 4.06 -11.69 16.08
C GLN A 263 2.68 -11.50 16.68
N ASN A 264 1.87 -10.61 16.11
CA ASN A 264 0.56 -10.26 16.63
C ASN A 264 -0.44 -10.01 15.51
N VAL A 265 -1.64 -10.59 15.65
CA VAL A 265 -2.82 -10.21 14.86
C VAL A 265 -3.89 -9.84 15.86
N GLU A 266 -4.37 -8.61 15.79
CA GLU A 266 -5.29 -8.04 16.77
C GLU A 266 -6.33 -7.15 16.11
N GLU A 267 -7.58 -7.30 16.53
CA GLU A 267 -8.64 -6.34 16.22
C GLU A 267 -8.55 -5.17 17.22
N LYS A 268 -8.37 -3.96 16.69
CA LYS A 268 -8.36 -2.72 17.49
C LYS A 268 -9.52 -1.83 17.03
N GLN A 269 -10.19 -1.23 17.99
CA GLN A 269 -11.20 -0.22 17.71
C GLN A 269 -10.53 1.12 17.43
N ILE A 270 -10.88 1.70 16.29
CA ILE A 270 -10.48 3.07 15.91
C ILE A 270 -11.75 3.86 15.70
N GLU A 271 -12.05 4.77 16.64
CA GLU A 271 -13.33 5.48 16.72
C GLU A 271 -14.50 4.47 16.82
N GLU A 272 -15.39 4.45 15.83
CA GLU A 272 -16.56 3.58 15.79
C GLU A 272 -16.32 2.26 15.05
N ASP A 273 -15.20 2.11 14.32
CA ASP A 273 -14.91 0.95 13.50
C ASP A 273 -13.87 0.02 14.14
N ASN A 274 -14.02 -1.27 13.89
CA ASN A 274 -13.04 -2.28 14.25
C ASN A 274 -12.14 -2.61 13.06
N TRP A 275 -10.84 -2.54 13.28
CA TRP A 275 -9.82 -2.78 12.25
C TRP A 275 -8.87 -3.88 12.68
N THR A 276 -8.46 -4.72 11.75
CA THR A 276 -7.51 -5.81 12.01
C THR A 276 -6.10 -5.38 11.70
N TYR A 277 -5.22 -5.49 12.69
CA TYR A 277 -3.78 -5.21 12.61
C TYR A 277 -3.00 -6.50 12.53
N VAL A 278 -2.12 -6.61 11.54
CA VAL A 278 -1.15 -7.69 11.39
C VAL A 278 0.24 -7.08 11.61
N GLU A 279 0.81 -7.28 12.80
CA GLU A 279 2.00 -6.57 13.27
C GLU A 279 3.17 -7.52 13.57
N GLY A 280 4.41 -6.99 13.54
CA GLY A 280 5.59 -7.73 13.94
C GLY A 280 5.99 -8.81 12.93
N CYS A 281 5.87 -8.52 11.66
CA CYS A 281 6.41 -9.38 10.59
C CYS A 281 7.95 -9.32 10.62
N LYS A 282 8.63 -10.46 10.49
CA LYS A 282 10.10 -10.57 10.64
C LYS A 282 10.90 -9.74 9.65
N ASN A 283 10.45 -9.64 8.42
CA ASN A 283 11.06 -8.82 7.36
C ASN A 283 9.93 -8.20 6.55
N PRO A 284 9.27 -7.15 7.06
CA PRO A 284 8.12 -6.59 6.38
C PRO A 284 8.58 -5.92 5.09
N LYS A 285 8.35 -6.61 3.96
CA LYS A 285 8.50 -6.01 2.63
C LYS A 285 7.27 -5.16 2.24
N ALA A 286 6.35 -4.97 3.16
CA ALA A 286 5.20 -4.09 3.05
C ALA A 286 4.83 -3.55 4.42
N VAL A 287 4.51 -2.27 4.49
CA VAL A 287 4.17 -1.54 5.71
C VAL A 287 2.90 -0.72 5.50
N THR A 288 2.26 -0.30 6.59
CA THR A 288 1.08 0.56 6.52
C THR A 288 1.36 1.91 7.17
N PHE A 289 1.09 2.97 6.44
CA PHE A 289 1.02 4.32 6.97
C PHE A 289 -0.44 4.62 7.32
N LEU A 290 -0.76 4.70 8.60
CA LEU A 290 -2.08 5.07 9.08
C LEU A 290 -2.16 6.58 9.21
N VAL A 291 -2.97 7.20 8.35
CA VAL A 291 -3.21 8.65 8.31
C VAL A 291 -4.42 9.01 9.16
N ARG A 292 -4.24 9.99 10.05
CA ARG A 292 -5.29 10.55 10.91
C ARG A 292 -5.53 12.01 10.60
N GLY A 293 -6.73 12.50 10.91
CA GLY A 293 -7.09 13.91 10.74
C GLY A 293 -8.55 14.17 11.09
N GLY A 294 -8.86 15.40 11.49
CA GLY A 294 -10.15 15.80 12.03
C GLY A 294 -11.33 15.75 11.04
N SER A 295 -11.07 15.66 9.73
CA SER A 295 -12.10 15.53 8.69
C SER A 295 -11.60 14.76 7.48
N GLN A 296 -12.53 14.22 6.67
CA GLN A 296 -12.17 13.49 5.44
C GLN A 296 -11.31 14.33 4.50
N ARG A 297 -11.62 15.61 4.34
CA ARG A 297 -10.85 16.52 3.47
C ARG A 297 -9.42 16.71 3.95
N VAL A 298 -9.20 16.82 5.26
CA VAL A 298 -7.86 16.91 5.86
C VAL A 298 -7.09 15.63 5.61
N VAL A 299 -7.70 14.46 5.87
CA VAL A 299 -7.07 13.15 5.68
C VAL A 299 -6.68 12.92 4.21
N ASP A 300 -7.54 13.31 3.27
CA ASP A 300 -7.27 13.18 1.82
C ASP A 300 -6.10 14.08 1.38
N GLU A 301 -5.97 15.29 1.96
CA GLU A 301 -4.86 16.18 1.66
C GLU A 301 -3.54 15.69 2.31
N VAL A 302 -3.62 15.15 3.53
CA VAL A 302 -2.48 14.51 4.20
C VAL A 302 -2.00 13.31 3.41
N GLU A 303 -2.91 12.44 2.93
CA GLU A 303 -2.56 11.31 2.06
C GLU A 303 -1.80 11.76 0.82
N ARG A 304 -2.30 12.82 0.13
CA ARG A 304 -1.62 13.37 -1.05
C ARG A 304 -0.22 13.88 -0.70
N ALA A 305 -0.09 14.63 0.40
CA ALA A 305 1.20 15.16 0.82
C ALA A 305 2.21 14.06 1.17
N ILE A 306 1.75 12.98 1.82
CA ILE A 306 2.57 11.81 2.13
C ILE A 306 2.95 11.05 0.85
N HIS A 307 2.01 10.87 -0.08
CA HIS A 307 2.29 10.19 -1.35
C HIS A 307 3.40 10.91 -2.13
N ASP A 308 3.31 12.23 -2.24
CA ASP A 308 4.33 13.03 -2.91
C ASP A 308 5.69 12.90 -2.21
N ALA A 309 5.71 12.98 -0.87
CA ALA A 309 6.93 12.80 -0.10
C ALA A 309 7.54 11.40 -0.26
N LEU A 310 6.72 10.33 -0.27
CA LEU A 310 7.15 8.96 -0.53
C LEU A 310 7.81 8.83 -1.90
N MET A 311 7.22 9.44 -2.93
CA MET A 311 7.76 9.41 -4.29
C MET A 311 9.08 10.17 -4.39
N VAL A 312 9.17 11.36 -3.80
CA VAL A 312 10.41 12.16 -3.80
C VAL A 312 11.54 11.42 -3.07
N VAL A 313 11.29 10.82 -1.91
CA VAL A 313 12.29 10.03 -1.18
C VAL A 313 12.72 8.79 -1.98
N LYS A 314 11.77 8.09 -2.61
CA LYS A 314 12.06 6.97 -3.52
C LYS A 314 13.01 7.41 -4.63
N ASP A 315 12.71 8.52 -5.32
CA ASP A 315 13.50 8.99 -6.45
C ASP A 315 14.94 9.33 -6.02
N VAL A 316 15.11 9.93 -4.84
CA VAL A 316 16.44 10.23 -4.28
C VAL A 316 17.17 8.95 -3.82
N ILE A 317 16.49 7.91 -3.38
CA ILE A 317 17.10 6.61 -3.06
C ILE A 317 17.57 5.89 -4.33
N GLU A 318 16.73 5.89 -5.38
CA GLU A 318 17.05 5.24 -6.65
C GLU A 318 18.12 6.01 -7.45
N LYS A 319 18.15 7.36 -7.32
CA LYS A 319 19.12 8.25 -7.92
C LYS A 319 19.63 9.22 -6.85
N PRO A 320 20.73 8.92 -6.14
CA PRO A 320 21.15 9.61 -4.93
C PRO A 320 21.78 10.98 -5.21
N PHE A 321 21.05 11.85 -5.89
CA PHE A 321 21.47 13.20 -6.22
C PHE A 321 20.34 14.20 -5.96
N PHE A 322 20.72 15.40 -5.50
CA PHE A 322 19.80 16.51 -5.34
C PHE A 322 20.45 17.83 -5.71
N VAL A 323 19.64 18.82 -6.04
CA VAL A 323 20.04 20.20 -6.29
C VAL A 323 19.37 21.12 -5.28
N ALA A 324 19.94 22.30 -5.03
CA ALA A 324 19.30 23.28 -4.18
C ALA A 324 18.01 23.80 -4.86
N GLY A 325 16.92 23.96 -4.08
CA GLY A 325 15.67 24.49 -4.58
C GLY A 325 15.62 26.02 -4.64
N GLY A 326 14.38 26.57 -4.68
CA GLY A 326 14.14 28.01 -4.66
C GLY A 326 14.53 28.73 -5.96
N GLY A 327 14.47 28.06 -7.10
CA GLY A 327 14.86 28.63 -8.40
C GLY A 327 16.37 28.71 -8.61
N SER A 328 17.16 28.04 -7.76
CA SER A 328 18.62 28.06 -7.88
C SER A 328 19.12 27.45 -9.19
N PRO A 329 18.66 26.25 -9.64
CA PRO A 329 19.09 25.70 -10.93
C PRO A 329 18.70 26.59 -12.12
N GLU A 330 17.49 27.13 -12.08
CA GLU A 330 16.95 27.98 -13.15
C GLU A 330 17.70 29.31 -13.25
N ALA A 331 18.18 29.86 -12.12
CA ALA A 331 18.94 31.09 -12.10
C ALA A 331 20.38 30.89 -12.62
N PHE A 332 20.91 29.68 -12.59
CA PHE A 332 22.24 29.35 -13.10
C PHE A 332 22.26 28.91 -14.56
N LEU A 333 21.09 28.45 -15.10
CA LEU A 333 20.93 28.06 -16.50
C LEU A 333 20.79 29.26 -17.44
#